data_9f5938778dc54102acac7abf87a5d003
#
_entry.id   9f5938778dc54102acac7abf87a5d003
#
_cell.length_a   1.000
_cell.length_b   1.000
_cell.length_c   1.000
_cell.angle_alpha   90.00
_cell.angle_beta   90.00
_cell.angle_gamma   90.00
#
_symmetry.space_group_name_H-M   'P 1'
#
loop_
_entity.id
_entity.type
_entity.pdbx_description
1 polymer ?
#
loop_
_entity_poly.entity_id
_entity_poly.type
_entity_poly.pdbx_seq_one_letter_code
_entity_poly.pdbx_strand_id
1 'polypeptide(L)'
;MPTTIAADVRGALATALGSVAANVYNHVPEAVIPPAVVLVPDSPYLEFDTIGKSSFHCNVNLTISVIVAYNSNPAALDNLEQLIVSVVQAIPAGWAVDVVERPTVTEIGASAMLVSDIRVSKHYTQS
;
A
#
# COMPACT_ATOMS: atom_id res chain seq x y z
N MET A 1 -16.20 -20.62 4.30
CA MET A 1 -14.76 -20.38 4.50
C MET A 1 -14.58 -19.21 5.42
N PRO A 2 -13.75 -19.34 6.48
CA PRO A 2 -13.47 -18.18 7.29
C PRO A 2 -12.73 -17.12 6.45
N THR A 3 -13.10 -15.88 6.67
CA THR A 3 -12.42 -14.75 6.03
C THR A 3 -11.12 -14.44 6.77
N THR A 4 -10.15 -13.89 6.08
CA THR A 4 -8.88 -13.48 6.69
C THR A 4 -8.47 -12.11 6.17
N ILE A 5 -7.73 -11.39 6.99
CA ILE A 5 -7.18 -10.10 6.58
C ILE A 5 -6.23 -10.28 5.39
N ALA A 6 -5.45 -11.38 5.39
CA ALA A 6 -4.53 -11.64 4.29
C ALA A 6 -5.25 -11.80 2.96
N ALA A 7 -6.35 -12.57 2.93
CA ALA A 7 -7.07 -12.84 1.68
C ALA A 7 -8.04 -11.71 1.32
N ASP A 8 -8.79 -11.19 2.31
CA ASP A 8 -9.90 -10.27 2.04
C ASP A 8 -9.47 -8.81 2.01
N VAL A 9 -8.36 -8.46 2.62
CA VAL A 9 -7.89 -7.08 2.70
C VAL A 9 -6.62 -6.91 1.90
N ARG A 10 -5.51 -7.46 2.38
CA ARG A 10 -4.21 -7.28 1.69
C ARG A 10 -4.17 -7.93 0.32
N GLY A 11 -4.62 -9.17 0.24
CA GLY A 11 -4.64 -9.90 -1.03
C GLY A 11 -5.57 -9.28 -2.04
N ALA A 12 -6.76 -8.84 -1.61
CA ALA A 12 -7.71 -8.18 -2.49
C ALA A 12 -7.16 -6.84 -2.99
N LEU A 13 -6.50 -6.07 -2.12
CA LEU A 13 -5.88 -4.81 -2.52
C LEU A 13 -4.73 -5.05 -3.50
N ALA A 14 -3.87 -6.02 -3.23
CA ALA A 14 -2.77 -6.36 -4.13
C ALA A 14 -3.29 -6.78 -5.51
N THR A 15 -4.37 -7.56 -5.55
CA THR A 15 -4.99 -7.98 -6.80
C THR A 15 -5.54 -6.78 -7.57
N ALA A 16 -6.21 -5.85 -6.88
CA ALA A 16 -6.71 -4.64 -7.51
C ALA A 16 -5.59 -3.78 -8.08
N LEU A 17 -4.45 -3.73 -7.40
CA LEU A 17 -3.30 -2.97 -7.86
C LEU A 17 -2.53 -3.66 -9.00
N GLY A 18 -2.90 -4.88 -9.33
CA GLY A 18 -2.25 -5.62 -10.41
C GLY A 18 -2.39 -4.97 -11.80
N SER A 19 -3.34 -4.05 -11.97
CA SER A 19 -3.47 -3.28 -13.21
C SER A 19 -2.48 -2.13 -13.33
N VAL A 20 -1.78 -1.81 -12.25
CA VAL A 20 -0.78 -0.74 -12.23
C VAL A 20 0.51 -1.25 -12.88
N ALA A 21 1.16 -0.40 -13.66
CA ALA A 21 2.40 -0.76 -14.37
C ALA A 21 3.59 -0.76 -13.42
N ALA A 22 3.57 -1.65 -12.44
CA ALA A 22 4.60 -1.77 -11.41
C ALA A 22 4.59 -3.17 -10.81
N ASN A 23 5.69 -3.53 -10.15
CA ASN A 23 5.74 -4.76 -9.38
C ASN A 23 5.01 -4.56 -8.06
N VAL A 24 4.03 -5.41 -7.76
CA VAL A 24 3.21 -5.27 -6.56
C VAL A 24 3.57 -6.36 -5.56
N TYR A 25 3.90 -5.94 -4.34
CA TYR A 25 4.23 -6.84 -3.24
C TYR A 25 3.22 -6.65 -2.12
N ASN A 26 2.56 -7.73 -1.67
CA ASN A 26 1.61 -7.65 -0.56
C ASN A 26 2.28 -7.83 0.81
N HIS A 27 3.59 -7.84 0.85
CA HIS A 27 4.43 -7.91 2.05
C HIS A 27 5.75 -7.22 1.74
N VAL A 28 6.55 -6.98 2.77
CA VAL A 28 7.87 -6.35 2.57
C VAL A 28 8.85 -7.40 2.04
N PRO A 29 9.32 -7.28 0.79
CA PRO A 29 10.25 -8.25 0.22
C PRO A 29 11.69 -7.94 0.66
N GLU A 30 12.60 -8.92 0.47
CA GLU A 30 14.01 -8.71 0.73
C GLU A 30 14.65 -7.75 -0.26
N ALA A 31 14.16 -7.75 -1.49
CA ALA A 31 14.66 -6.87 -2.54
C ALA A 31 13.47 -6.30 -3.31
N VAL A 32 13.60 -5.06 -3.74
CA VAL A 32 12.56 -4.35 -4.49
C VAL A 32 13.09 -4.01 -5.88
N ILE A 33 12.30 -4.36 -6.89
CA ILE A 33 12.62 -4.02 -8.29
C ILE A 33 11.71 -2.87 -8.71
N PRO A 34 12.23 -1.66 -8.89
CA PRO A 34 11.41 -0.51 -9.28
C PRO A 34 10.99 -0.61 -10.75
N PRO A 35 9.87 -0.01 -11.16
CA PRO A 35 8.87 0.60 -10.28
C PRO A 35 8.14 -0.44 -9.45
N ALA A 36 7.84 -0.11 -8.20
CA ALA A 36 7.25 -1.08 -7.28
C ALA A 36 6.21 -0.43 -6.38
N VAL A 37 5.28 -1.26 -5.92
CA VAL A 37 4.25 -0.89 -4.93
C VAL A 37 4.28 -1.95 -3.86
N VAL A 38 4.55 -1.54 -2.62
CA VAL A 38 4.68 -2.47 -1.48
C VAL A 38 3.60 -2.15 -0.45
N LEU A 39 2.85 -3.16 -0.04
CA LEU A 39 1.86 -3.03 1.01
C LEU A 39 2.52 -3.31 2.35
N VAL A 40 2.49 -2.32 3.24
CA VAL A 40 3.15 -2.38 4.55
C VAL A 40 2.10 -2.12 5.62
N PRO A 41 2.04 -2.93 6.69
CA PRO A 41 1.17 -2.61 7.82
C PRO A 41 1.53 -1.25 8.40
N ASP A 42 0.51 -0.43 8.68
CA ASP A 42 0.71 0.88 9.29
C ASP A 42 0.67 0.75 10.82
N SER A 43 0.93 1.82 11.52
CA SER A 43 0.84 1.88 12.98
C SER A 43 -0.16 2.96 13.38
N PRO A 44 -1.26 2.61 14.07
CA PRO A 44 -1.66 1.26 14.45
C PRO A 44 -2.14 0.44 13.25
N TYR A 45 -1.84 -0.85 13.23
CA TYR A 45 -2.25 -1.72 12.13
C TYR A 45 -3.75 -1.98 12.16
N LEU A 46 -4.27 -2.35 13.32
CA LEU A 46 -5.68 -2.62 13.51
C LEU A 46 -6.23 -1.73 14.61
N GLU A 47 -7.38 -1.12 14.35
CA GLU A 47 -8.10 -0.32 15.34
C GLU A 47 -9.48 -0.90 15.50
N PHE A 48 -9.76 -1.49 16.68
CA PHE A 48 -11.02 -2.16 16.94
C PHE A 48 -12.09 -1.16 17.36
N ASP A 49 -13.26 -1.22 16.72
CA ASP A 49 -14.42 -0.42 17.09
C ASP A 49 -15.24 -1.15 18.15
N THR A 50 -15.62 -2.41 17.85
CA THR A 50 -16.51 -3.19 18.67
C THR A 50 -16.12 -4.65 18.59
N ILE A 51 -16.11 -5.35 19.73
CA ILE A 51 -15.90 -6.79 19.78
C ILE A 51 -17.18 -7.43 20.28
N GLY A 52 -17.84 -8.21 19.41
CA GLY A 52 -19.02 -8.99 19.76
C GLY A 52 -18.64 -10.42 20.05
N LYS A 53 -19.62 -11.21 20.51
CA LYS A 53 -19.39 -12.62 20.84
C LYS A 53 -19.09 -13.47 19.61
N SER A 54 -19.66 -13.12 18.46
CA SER A 54 -19.54 -13.92 17.24
C SER A 54 -18.84 -13.16 16.10
N SER A 55 -18.49 -11.90 16.31
CA SER A 55 -17.85 -11.10 15.27
C SER A 55 -17.07 -9.95 15.88
N PHE A 56 -16.14 -9.41 15.11
CA PHE A 56 -15.47 -8.18 15.48
C PHE A 56 -15.42 -7.24 14.30
N HIS A 57 -15.32 -5.95 14.62
CA HIS A 57 -15.23 -4.87 13.64
C HIS A 57 -13.94 -4.09 13.90
N CYS A 58 -13.20 -3.84 12.86
CA CYS A 58 -11.97 -3.06 13.00
C CYS A 58 -11.69 -2.27 11.73
N ASN A 59 -10.82 -1.28 11.88
CA ASN A 59 -10.22 -0.61 10.73
C ASN A 59 -8.83 -1.19 10.52
N VAL A 60 -8.53 -1.58 9.29
CA VAL A 60 -7.21 -2.06 8.90
C VAL A 60 -6.47 -0.90 8.25
N ASN A 61 -5.34 -0.54 8.81
CA ASN A 61 -4.54 0.57 8.32
C ASN A 61 -3.30 0.02 7.62
N LEU A 62 -3.14 0.39 6.36
CA LEU A 62 -2.00 -0.02 5.55
C LEU A 62 -1.32 1.20 4.96
N THR A 63 -0.04 1.05 4.70
CA THR A 63 0.73 2.02 3.93
C THR A 63 1.09 1.39 2.60
N ILE A 64 0.78 2.08 1.51
CA ILE A 64 1.21 1.68 0.18
C ILE A 64 2.45 2.48 -0.15
N SER A 65 3.61 1.81 -0.13
CA SER A 65 4.87 2.45 -0.50
C SER A 65 5.04 2.38 -2.00
N VAL A 66 5.09 3.53 -2.65
CA VAL A 66 5.28 3.65 -4.10
C VAL A 66 6.73 4.00 -4.34
N ILE A 67 7.42 3.19 -5.14
CA ILE A 67 8.88 3.24 -5.27
C ILE A 67 9.27 3.31 -6.74
N VAL A 68 10.10 4.31 -7.09
CA VAL A 68 10.70 4.41 -8.42
C VAL A 68 12.21 4.57 -8.29
N ALA A 69 12.94 4.21 -9.33
CA ALA A 69 14.38 4.43 -9.35
C ALA A 69 14.69 5.93 -9.31
N TYR A 70 15.67 6.33 -8.52
CA TYR A 70 16.09 7.72 -8.44
C TYR A 70 17.39 7.91 -9.20
N ASN A 71 17.33 8.66 -10.28
CA ASN A 71 18.48 8.88 -11.17
C ASN A 71 18.97 10.34 -11.12
N SER A 72 18.67 11.06 -10.03
CA SER A 72 18.98 12.49 -9.88
C SER A 72 18.41 13.32 -11.03
N ASN A 73 17.24 12.91 -11.54
CA ASN A 73 16.61 13.45 -12.73
C ASN A 73 15.19 13.90 -12.37
N PRO A 74 14.73 15.08 -12.84
CA PRO A 74 13.35 15.51 -12.60
C PRO A 74 12.30 14.50 -13.05
N ALA A 75 12.61 13.66 -14.06
CA ALA A 75 11.71 12.63 -14.54
C ALA A 75 11.36 11.60 -13.45
N ALA A 76 12.23 11.40 -12.45
CA ALA A 76 11.94 10.46 -11.36
C ALA A 76 10.72 10.91 -10.56
N LEU A 77 10.63 12.21 -10.26
CA LEU A 77 9.46 12.74 -9.54
C LEU A 77 8.19 12.64 -10.39
N ASP A 78 8.29 12.97 -11.68
CA ASP A 78 7.14 12.85 -12.58
C ASP A 78 6.66 11.41 -12.67
N ASN A 79 7.58 10.46 -12.78
CA ASN A 79 7.24 9.03 -12.81
C ASN A 79 6.59 8.59 -11.52
N LEU A 80 7.09 9.05 -10.38
CA LEU A 80 6.51 8.73 -9.08
C LEU A 80 5.08 9.29 -8.97
N GLU A 81 4.88 10.53 -9.36
CA GLU A 81 3.55 11.15 -9.31
C GLU A 81 2.55 10.42 -10.19
N GLN A 82 2.94 10.02 -11.40
CA GLN A 82 2.07 9.25 -12.29
C GLN A 82 1.73 7.88 -11.68
N LEU A 83 2.70 7.24 -11.05
CA LEU A 83 2.48 5.95 -10.41
C LEU A 83 1.56 6.10 -9.20
N ILE A 84 1.71 7.16 -8.39
CA ILE A 84 0.81 7.45 -7.28
C ILE A 84 -0.63 7.61 -7.77
N VAL A 85 -0.84 8.38 -8.82
CA VAL A 85 -2.19 8.58 -9.38
C VAL A 85 -2.76 7.25 -9.87
N SER A 86 -1.96 6.43 -10.55
CA SER A 86 -2.41 5.12 -11.02
C SER A 86 -2.80 4.21 -9.85
N VAL A 87 -2.02 4.23 -8.78
CA VAL A 87 -2.30 3.42 -7.57
C VAL A 87 -3.61 3.89 -6.93
N VAL A 88 -3.78 5.20 -6.74
CA VAL A 88 -4.99 5.73 -6.11
C VAL A 88 -6.23 5.39 -6.94
N GLN A 89 -6.13 5.47 -8.26
CA GLN A 89 -7.25 5.13 -9.15
C GLN A 89 -7.57 3.64 -9.12
N ALA A 90 -6.58 2.79 -8.83
CA ALA A 90 -6.77 1.34 -8.78
C ALA A 90 -7.31 0.85 -7.44
N ILE A 91 -7.27 1.67 -6.39
CA ILE A 91 -7.78 1.28 -5.07
C ILE A 91 -9.28 1.04 -5.16
N PRO A 92 -9.76 -0.15 -4.72
CA PRO A 92 -11.18 -0.47 -4.83
C PRO A 92 -12.03 0.38 -3.89
N ALA A 93 -13.34 0.41 -4.19
CA ALA A 93 -14.31 1.09 -3.32
C ALA A 93 -14.29 0.48 -1.92
N GLY A 94 -14.56 1.28 -0.92
CA GLY A 94 -14.54 0.84 0.48
C GLY A 94 -13.25 1.18 1.21
N TRP A 95 -12.22 1.57 0.47
CA TRP A 95 -10.97 2.05 1.06
C TRP A 95 -10.98 3.56 1.18
N ALA A 96 -10.44 4.08 2.28
CA ALA A 96 -10.21 5.50 2.45
C ALA A 96 -8.73 5.80 2.23
N VAL A 97 -8.45 6.81 1.42
CA VAL A 97 -7.08 7.31 1.25
C VAL A 97 -6.93 8.51 2.16
N ASP A 98 -6.07 8.39 3.17
CA ASP A 98 -5.91 9.45 4.18
C ASP A 98 -4.94 10.52 3.70
N VAL A 99 -3.70 10.16 3.49
CA VAL A 99 -2.66 11.11 3.06
C VAL A 99 -1.66 10.43 2.14
N VAL A 100 -1.02 11.24 1.31
CA VAL A 100 0.15 10.84 0.54
C VAL A 100 1.34 11.61 1.11
N GLU A 101 2.32 10.87 1.64
CA GLU A 101 3.48 11.48 2.27
C GLU A 101 4.41 12.09 1.24
N ARG A 102 5.23 13.03 1.71
CA ARG A 102 6.22 13.69 0.84
C ARG A 102 7.21 12.66 0.28
N PRO A 103 7.50 12.72 -1.03
CA PRO A 103 8.52 11.84 -1.60
C PRO A 103 9.89 12.06 -0.95
N THR A 104 10.58 10.96 -0.66
CA THR A 104 11.92 11.00 -0.07
C THR A 104 12.84 10.06 -0.83
N VAL A 105 14.13 10.39 -0.86
CA VAL A 105 15.14 9.53 -1.44
C VAL A 105 15.61 8.55 -0.36
N THR A 106 15.52 7.26 -0.66
CA THR A 106 15.86 6.20 0.28
C THR A 106 16.75 5.19 -0.45
N GLU A 107 17.80 4.73 0.21
CA GLU A 107 18.60 3.64 -0.32
C GLU A 107 17.96 2.31 0.03
N ILE A 108 17.67 1.51 -0.99
CA ILE A 108 17.14 0.16 -0.83
C ILE A 108 18.14 -0.78 -1.49
N GLY A 109 18.81 -1.61 -0.66
CA GLY A 109 19.94 -2.36 -1.14
C GLY A 109 21.10 -1.40 -1.48
N ALA A 110 21.63 -1.52 -2.70
CA ALA A 110 22.73 -0.68 -3.17
C ALA A 110 22.24 0.47 -4.06
N SER A 111 20.92 0.65 -4.20
CA SER A 111 20.34 1.60 -5.14
C SER A 111 19.57 2.70 -4.42
N ALA A 112 19.74 3.94 -4.89
CA ALA A 112 18.91 5.05 -4.43
C ALA A 112 17.55 4.99 -5.11
N MET A 113 16.49 5.15 -4.34
CA MET A 113 15.12 5.11 -4.84
C MET A 113 14.31 6.26 -4.29
N LEU A 114 13.34 6.72 -5.07
CA LEU A 114 12.42 7.76 -4.63
C LEU A 114 11.15 7.06 -4.16
N VAL A 115 10.77 7.32 -2.91
CA VAL A 115 9.68 6.61 -2.23
C VAL A 115 8.66 7.61 -1.72
N SER A 116 7.38 7.29 -1.91
CA SER A 116 6.27 8.03 -1.30
C SER A 116 5.30 7.02 -0.71
N ASP A 117 4.83 7.30 0.51
CA ASP A 117 3.89 6.44 1.21
C ASP A 117 2.48 7.00 1.12
N ILE A 118 1.53 6.13 0.76
CA ILE A 118 0.10 6.44 0.73
C ILE A 118 -0.53 5.70 1.90
N ARG A 119 -1.13 6.44 2.83
CA ARG A 119 -1.82 5.83 3.97
C ARG A 119 -3.27 5.57 3.60
N VAL A 120 -3.70 4.33 3.75
CA VAL A 120 -5.05 3.89 3.42
C VAL A 120 -5.64 3.09 4.57
N SER A 121 -6.95 3.08 4.66
CA SER A 121 -7.64 2.31 5.68
C SER A 121 -8.91 1.70 5.10
N LYS A 122 -9.31 0.57 5.69
CA LYS A 122 -10.54 -0.11 5.33
C LYS A 122 -11.20 -0.68 6.56
N HIS A 123 -12.51 -0.49 6.66
CA HIS A 123 -13.30 -1.15 7.70
C HIS A 123 -13.45 -2.64 7.35
N TYR A 124 -13.18 -3.50 8.32
CA TYR A 124 -13.22 -4.95 8.14
C TYR A 124 -14.04 -5.59 9.26
N THR A 125 -14.92 -6.49 8.88
CA THR A 125 -15.74 -7.27 9.80
C THR A 125 -15.44 -8.75 9.58
N GLN A 126 -15.16 -9.43 10.67
CA GLN A 126 -14.96 -10.89 10.65
C GLN A 126 -15.96 -11.53 11.59
N SER A 127 -16.68 -12.51 11.11
CA SER A 127 -17.66 -13.26 11.89
C SER A 127 -17.24 -14.72 12.03
#